data_5ab9a7e4cba1e52ca33743afcd8fbf32
#
_entry.id   5ab9a7e4cba1e52ca33743afcd8fbf32
#
_cell.length_a   1.000
_cell.length_b   1.000
_cell.length_c   1.000
_cell.angle_alpha   90.00
_cell.angle_beta   90.00
_cell.angle_gamma   90.00
#
_symmetry.space_group_name_H-M   'P 1'
#
loop_
_entity.id
_entity.type
_entity.pdbx_description
1 polymer ?
#
loop_
_entity_poly.entity_id
_entity_poly.type
_entity_poly.pdbx_seq_one_letter_code
_entity_poly.pdbx_strand_id
1 'polypeptide(L)'
;MTTEQKGKWDLKPIVGLALVSLLICGLFFPLLVTGIGQVFFPYQSNGEIVHLNGQAVGSNLIAQNFTLPIFFQERNESQSASGVDPDITLQQAYLQIPRISNETRIAANSLTNIVNQNEEGTLWIFGSPYVNVLRINLALIRAYPSIYHSFS
;
A
#
# COMPACT_ATOMS: atom_id res chain seq x y z
N MET A 1 -17.92 -11.07 -68.24
CA MET A 1 -18.23 -12.11 -67.27
C MET A 1 -17.28 -11.95 -66.08
N THR A 2 -17.72 -11.20 -65.08
CA THR A 2 -16.97 -10.97 -63.86
C THR A 2 -17.47 -12.00 -62.84
N THR A 3 -16.65 -12.97 -62.53
CA THR A 3 -16.90 -13.99 -61.48
C THR A 3 -16.77 -13.30 -60.13
N GLU A 4 -17.90 -13.00 -59.49
CA GLU A 4 -17.95 -12.64 -58.07
C GLU A 4 -17.45 -13.85 -57.24
N GLN A 5 -16.20 -13.81 -56.81
CA GLN A 5 -15.71 -14.68 -55.74
C GLN A 5 -16.30 -14.22 -54.42
N LYS A 6 -17.45 -14.75 -54.04
CA LYS A 6 -18.01 -14.68 -52.72
C LYS A 6 -17.06 -15.44 -51.77
N GLY A 7 -16.09 -14.75 -51.21
CA GLY A 7 -15.19 -15.30 -50.19
C GLY A 7 -16.02 -15.82 -49.00
N LYS A 8 -16.18 -17.11 -48.84
CA LYS A 8 -16.71 -17.74 -47.65
C LYS A 8 -15.70 -17.45 -46.52
N TRP A 9 -16.03 -16.53 -45.70
CA TRP A 9 -15.24 -16.29 -44.49
C TRP A 9 -15.28 -17.56 -43.63
N ASP A 10 -14.15 -18.26 -43.55
CA ASP A 10 -14.05 -19.43 -42.69
C ASP A 10 -13.84 -18.91 -41.23
N LEU A 11 -14.89 -18.95 -40.44
CA LEU A 11 -14.87 -18.50 -39.05
C LEU A 11 -14.07 -19.42 -38.12
N LYS A 12 -13.82 -20.65 -38.52
CA LYS A 12 -13.11 -21.64 -37.69
C LYS A 12 -11.70 -21.19 -37.29
N PRO A 13 -10.82 -20.75 -38.21
CA PRO A 13 -9.48 -20.30 -37.83
C PRO A 13 -9.54 -19.01 -37.00
N ILE A 14 -10.51 -18.11 -37.24
CA ILE A 14 -10.69 -16.88 -36.46
C ILE A 14 -11.08 -17.20 -35.03
N VAL A 15 -12.06 -18.07 -34.84
CA VAL A 15 -12.49 -18.53 -33.50
C VAL A 15 -11.37 -19.31 -32.81
N GLY A 16 -10.68 -20.15 -33.53
CA GLY A 16 -9.53 -20.91 -33.00
C GLY A 16 -8.42 -19.97 -32.50
N LEU A 17 -8.05 -18.95 -33.29
CA LEU A 17 -7.04 -17.97 -32.90
C LEU A 17 -7.51 -17.15 -31.69
N ALA A 18 -8.77 -16.72 -31.67
CA ALA A 18 -9.34 -15.98 -30.55
C ALA A 18 -9.31 -16.79 -29.25
N LEU A 19 -9.68 -18.10 -29.30
CA LEU A 19 -9.62 -18.98 -28.14
C LEU A 19 -8.20 -19.19 -27.64
N VAL A 20 -7.25 -19.43 -28.55
CA VAL A 20 -5.82 -19.59 -28.17
C VAL A 20 -5.28 -18.31 -27.55
N SER A 21 -5.58 -17.15 -28.13
CA SER A 21 -5.18 -15.85 -27.56
C SER A 21 -5.80 -15.62 -26.20
N LEU A 22 -7.07 -15.95 -26.01
CA LEU A 22 -7.76 -15.86 -24.73
C LEU A 22 -7.11 -16.74 -23.66
N LEU A 23 -6.75 -17.99 -24.00
CA LEU A 23 -6.08 -18.89 -23.08
C LEU A 23 -4.67 -18.40 -22.71
N ILE A 24 -3.91 -17.95 -23.69
CA ILE A 24 -2.55 -17.46 -23.44
C ILE A 24 -2.58 -16.16 -22.62
N CYS A 25 -3.32 -15.16 -23.06
CA CYS A 25 -3.33 -13.84 -22.42
C CYS A 25 -4.23 -13.78 -21.19
N GLY A 26 -5.35 -14.50 -21.17
CA GLY A 26 -6.34 -14.47 -20.11
C GLY A 26 -6.10 -15.47 -18.97
N LEU A 27 -5.36 -16.55 -19.24
CA LEU A 27 -5.11 -17.57 -18.22
C LEU A 27 -3.62 -17.79 -17.97
N PHE A 28 -2.88 -18.18 -19.00
CA PHE A 28 -1.48 -18.58 -18.83
C PHE A 28 -0.59 -17.42 -18.38
N PHE A 29 -0.68 -16.27 -19.04
CA PHE A 29 0.13 -15.10 -18.72
C PHE A 29 -0.15 -14.55 -17.30
N PRO A 30 -1.40 -14.32 -16.85
CA PRO A 30 -1.67 -13.89 -15.48
C PRO A 30 -1.18 -14.87 -14.41
N LEU A 31 -1.36 -16.18 -14.63
CA LEU A 31 -0.87 -17.20 -13.70
C LEU A 31 0.65 -17.21 -13.63
N LEU A 32 1.34 -17.06 -14.77
CA LEU A 32 2.80 -16.98 -14.82
C LEU A 32 3.31 -15.76 -14.05
N VAL A 33 2.74 -14.58 -14.29
CA VAL A 33 3.14 -13.35 -13.58
C VAL A 33 2.86 -13.45 -12.09
N THR A 34 1.71 -14.01 -11.71
CA THR A 34 1.37 -14.25 -10.29
C THR A 34 2.38 -15.24 -9.66
N GLY A 35 2.71 -16.32 -10.35
CA GLY A 35 3.70 -17.28 -9.87
C GLY A 35 5.08 -16.66 -9.67
N ILE A 36 5.55 -15.85 -10.61
CA ILE A 36 6.80 -15.08 -10.47
C ILE A 36 6.73 -14.14 -9.29
N GLY A 37 5.63 -13.38 -9.15
CA GLY A 37 5.43 -12.46 -8.04
C GLY A 37 5.47 -13.19 -6.69
N GLN A 38 4.81 -14.32 -6.55
CA GLN A 38 4.80 -15.10 -5.30
C GLN A 38 6.17 -15.70 -4.95
N VAL A 39 7.00 -16.04 -5.93
CA VAL A 39 8.33 -16.62 -5.69
C VAL A 39 9.35 -15.55 -5.33
N PHE A 40 9.39 -14.44 -6.08
CA PHE A 40 10.42 -13.41 -5.93
C PHE A 40 10.02 -12.26 -4.99
N PHE A 41 8.71 -11.97 -4.87
CA PHE A 41 8.19 -10.85 -4.10
C PHE A 41 6.97 -11.25 -3.25
N PRO A 42 7.08 -12.27 -2.38
CA PRO A 42 5.92 -12.80 -1.65
C PRO A 42 5.24 -11.76 -0.75
N TYR A 43 6.00 -10.85 -0.13
CA TYR A 43 5.45 -9.81 0.73
C TYR A 43 4.58 -8.81 -0.07
N GLN A 44 5.11 -8.28 -1.16
CA GLN A 44 4.42 -7.33 -2.04
C GLN A 44 3.23 -7.99 -2.74
N SER A 45 3.41 -9.22 -3.23
CA SER A 45 2.35 -9.98 -3.92
C SER A 45 1.16 -10.31 -3.02
N ASN A 46 1.36 -10.36 -1.71
CA ASN A 46 0.31 -10.60 -0.72
C ASN A 46 -0.22 -9.31 -0.06
N GLY A 47 0.04 -8.15 -0.67
CA GLY A 47 -0.53 -6.88 -0.24
C GLY A 47 0.15 -6.25 0.97
N GLU A 48 1.44 -6.55 1.20
CA GLU A 48 2.25 -5.98 2.28
C GLU A 48 1.58 -6.00 3.66
N ILE A 49 1.01 -7.15 4.01
CA ILE A 49 0.31 -7.33 5.28
C ILE A 49 1.31 -7.25 6.44
N VAL A 50 1.02 -6.38 7.40
CA VAL A 50 1.82 -6.18 8.60
C VAL A 50 1.24 -6.96 9.75
N HIS A 51 2.12 -7.60 10.52
CA HIS A 51 1.75 -8.39 11.70
C HIS A 51 2.32 -7.76 12.97
N LEU A 52 1.49 -7.72 14.00
CA LEU A 52 1.90 -7.39 15.36
C LEU A 52 1.54 -8.57 16.29
N ASN A 53 2.51 -9.10 17.02
CA ASN A 53 2.33 -10.28 17.89
C ASN A 53 1.70 -11.50 17.19
N GLY A 54 2.01 -11.70 15.90
CA GLY A 54 1.50 -12.81 15.09
C GLY A 54 0.10 -12.61 14.51
N GLN A 55 -0.56 -11.49 14.81
CA GLN A 55 -1.86 -11.14 14.23
C GLN A 55 -1.68 -10.11 13.10
N ALA A 56 -2.41 -10.27 12.01
CA ALA A 56 -2.46 -9.29 10.93
C ALA A 56 -3.18 -8.04 11.42
N VAL A 57 -2.50 -6.90 11.40
CA VAL A 57 -3.03 -5.61 11.91
C VAL A 57 -3.37 -4.62 10.82
N GLY A 58 -2.91 -4.84 9.59
CA GLY A 58 -3.21 -3.99 8.47
C GLY A 58 -2.30 -4.26 7.27
N SER A 59 -2.40 -3.42 6.26
CA SER A 59 -1.56 -3.42 5.07
C SER A 59 -0.86 -2.07 4.94
N ASN A 60 0.41 -2.05 4.55
CA ASN A 60 1.12 -0.79 4.25
C ASN A 60 0.57 -0.05 3.03
N LEU A 61 -0.22 -0.73 2.20
CA LEU A 61 -0.76 -0.17 0.96
C LEU A 61 -2.10 0.55 1.15
N ILE A 62 -2.74 0.41 2.33
CA ILE A 62 -4.09 0.91 2.58
C ILE A 62 -4.13 1.64 3.91
N ALA A 63 -4.70 2.83 3.90
CA ALA A 63 -4.97 3.62 5.10
C ALA A 63 -5.71 2.81 6.16
N GLN A 64 -5.28 2.95 7.42
CA GLN A 64 -5.92 2.34 8.59
C GLN A 64 -6.56 3.46 9.41
N ASN A 65 -7.81 3.31 9.78
CA ASN A 65 -8.57 4.35 10.48
C ASN A 65 -8.09 4.57 11.93
N PHE A 66 -6.99 5.29 12.09
CA PHE A 66 -6.47 5.72 13.39
C PHE A 66 -7.20 6.98 13.87
N THR A 67 -8.24 6.82 14.67
CA THR A 67 -9.06 7.92 15.19
C THR A 67 -8.59 8.48 16.55
N LEU A 68 -7.81 7.69 17.29
CA LEU A 68 -7.37 8.09 18.63
C LEU A 68 -6.30 9.19 18.58
N PRO A 69 -6.36 10.19 19.46
CA PRO A 69 -5.45 11.34 19.45
C PRO A 69 -3.99 10.97 19.79
N ILE A 70 -3.76 9.79 20.35
CA ILE A 70 -2.44 9.26 20.71
C ILE A 70 -1.66 8.70 19.50
N PHE A 71 -2.30 8.56 18.34
CA PHE A 71 -1.70 8.03 17.11
C PHE A 71 -1.53 9.11 16.05
N PHE A 72 -0.59 8.87 15.14
CA PHE A 72 -0.56 9.59 13.88
C PHE A 72 -1.78 9.21 13.06
N GLN A 73 -2.37 10.18 12.39
CA GLN A 73 -3.59 10.05 11.60
C GLN A 73 -3.28 10.35 10.14
N GLU A 74 -3.99 9.72 9.27
CA GLU A 74 -3.92 9.91 7.83
C GLU A 74 -4.52 11.25 7.43
N ARG A 75 -4.40 11.60 6.17
CA ARG A 75 -5.10 12.74 5.58
C ARG A 75 -6.61 12.49 5.59
N ASN A 76 -7.38 13.55 5.85
CA ASN A 76 -8.82 13.48 5.69
C ASN A 76 -9.19 13.09 4.26
N GLU A 77 -10.31 12.41 4.08
CA GLU A 77 -10.85 11.98 2.77
C GLU A 77 -10.89 13.12 1.74
N SER A 78 -11.15 14.36 2.18
CA SER A 78 -11.14 15.55 1.32
C SER A 78 -9.76 15.92 0.75
N GLN A 79 -8.68 15.39 1.32
CA GLN A 79 -7.29 15.67 0.93
C GLN A 79 -6.62 14.50 0.22
N SER A 80 -7.26 13.33 0.19
CA SER A 80 -6.80 12.14 -0.51
C SER A 80 -7.72 11.84 -1.68
N ALA A 81 -7.17 11.70 -2.89
CA ALA A 81 -7.96 11.42 -4.10
C ALA A 81 -8.67 10.05 -4.05
N SER A 82 -8.08 9.08 -3.34
CA SER A 82 -8.62 7.72 -3.18
C SER A 82 -9.37 7.52 -1.85
N GLY A 83 -9.17 8.41 -0.86
CA GLY A 83 -9.66 8.24 0.51
C GLY A 83 -8.97 7.13 1.30
N VAL A 84 -7.98 6.44 0.69
CA VAL A 84 -7.30 5.27 1.29
C VAL A 84 -5.76 5.38 1.20
N ASP A 85 -5.23 6.59 1.02
CA ASP A 85 -3.79 6.85 0.96
C ASP A 85 -3.18 6.67 2.37
N PRO A 86 -2.30 5.68 2.59
CA PRO A 86 -1.71 5.40 3.89
C PRO A 86 -0.57 6.34 4.25
N ASP A 87 -0.17 7.22 3.34
CA ASP A 87 1.04 8.03 3.48
C ASP A 87 0.72 9.50 3.77
N ILE A 88 1.52 10.09 4.65
CA ILE A 88 1.48 11.52 4.96
C ILE A 88 2.84 12.15 4.71
N THR A 89 2.86 13.44 4.38
CA THR A 89 4.11 14.18 4.24
C THR A 89 4.80 14.35 5.61
N LEU A 90 6.14 14.51 5.62
CA LEU A 90 6.87 14.82 6.86
C LEU A 90 6.30 16.03 7.59
N GLN A 91 5.94 17.07 6.84
CA GLN A 91 5.33 18.26 7.43
C GLN A 91 4.02 17.94 8.16
N GLN A 92 3.16 17.12 7.58
CA GLN A 92 1.91 16.67 8.22
C GLN A 92 2.18 15.80 9.45
N ALA A 93 3.22 14.96 9.43
CA ALA A 93 3.63 14.19 10.59
C ALA A 93 4.11 15.11 11.72
N TYR A 94 4.98 16.09 11.43
CA TYR A 94 5.46 17.05 12.44
C TYR A 94 4.35 17.89 13.04
N LEU A 95 3.34 18.31 12.28
CA LEU A 95 2.20 19.06 12.78
C LEU A 95 1.35 18.25 13.80
N GLN A 96 1.43 16.93 13.77
CA GLN A 96 0.70 16.06 14.71
C GLN A 96 1.47 15.81 16.02
N ILE A 97 2.79 16.03 16.05
CA ILE A 97 3.65 15.78 17.23
C ILE A 97 3.17 16.49 18.48
N PRO A 98 2.79 17.80 18.48
CA PRO A 98 2.33 18.47 19.70
C PRO A 98 1.10 17.82 20.32
N ARG A 99 0.14 17.39 19.49
CA ARG A 99 -1.05 16.68 19.94
C ARG A 99 -0.68 15.35 20.61
N ILE A 100 0.11 14.52 19.92
CA ILE A 100 0.52 13.20 20.44
C ILE A 100 1.36 13.36 21.70
N SER A 101 2.29 14.32 21.75
CA SER A 101 3.11 14.61 22.94
C SER A 101 2.27 15.00 24.14
N ASN A 102 1.24 15.82 23.97
CA ASN A 102 0.34 16.25 25.04
C ASN A 102 -0.48 15.06 25.59
N GLU A 103 -0.98 14.21 24.73
CA GLU A 103 -1.82 13.06 25.10
C GLU A 103 -1.02 11.92 25.73
N THR A 104 0.19 11.66 25.23
CA THR A 104 0.99 10.50 25.64
C THR A 104 2.08 10.84 26.66
N ARG A 105 2.42 12.13 26.83
CA ARG A 105 3.58 12.63 27.62
C ARG A 105 4.93 12.18 27.05
N ILE A 106 4.98 11.68 25.83
CA ILE A 106 6.23 11.40 25.12
C ILE A 106 6.85 12.73 24.69
N ALA A 107 8.16 12.89 24.91
CA ALA A 107 8.87 14.10 24.51
C ALA A 107 8.79 14.30 22.99
N ALA A 108 8.53 15.54 22.57
CA ALA A 108 8.41 15.90 21.15
C ALA A 108 9.64 15.49 20.32
N ASN A 109 10.84 15.62 20.89
CA ASN A 109 12.08 15.20 20.23
C ASN A 109 12.12 13.69 19.95
N SER A 110 11.58 12.87 20.86
CA SER A 110 11.49 11.43 20.66
C SER A 110 10.52 11.07 19.54
N LEU A 111 9.38 11.76 19.47
CA LEU A 111 8.42 11.62 18.37
C LEU A 111 9.03 12.05 17.03
N THR A 112 9.75 13.17 17.01
CA THR A 112 10.48 13.65 15.83
C THR A 112 11.51 12.58 15.34
N ASN A 113 12.23 11.97 16.26
CA ASN A 113 13.18 10.90 15.90
C ASN A 113 12.47 9.68 15.29
N ILE A 114 11.29 9.31 15.82
CA ILE A 114 10.50 8.20 15.25
C ILE A 114 10.03 8.57 13.84
N VAL A 115 9.56 9.80 13.60
CA VAL A 115 9.20 10.28 12.26
C VAL A 115 10.38 10.14 11.31
N ASN A 116 11.56 10.65 11.68
CA ASN A 116 12.76 10.64 10.84
C ASN A 116 13.28 9.23 10.56
N GLN A 117 13.14 8.30 11.53
CA GLN A 117 13.55 6.90 11.34
C GLN A 117 12.62 6.11 10.43
N ASN A 118 11.38 6.57 10.27
CA ASN A 118 10.38 5.95 9.41
C ASN A 118 10.11 6.77 8.14
N GLU A 119 10.98 7.75 7.87
CA GLU A 119 10.94 8.50 6.61
C GLU A 119 11.22 7.56 5.45
N GLU A 120 10.32 7.55 4.48
CA GLU A 120 10.51 6.88 3.21
C GLU A 120 10.83 7.92 2.15
N GLY A 121 11.88 7.62 1.42
CA GLY A 121 12.45 8.60 0.55
C GLY A 121 12.04 8.50 -0.88
N THR A 122 12.46 9.50 -1.52
CA THR A 122 12.45 9.76 -2.94
C THR A 122 13.42 8.84 -3.68
N LEU A 123 13.04 8.40 -4.84
CA LEU A 123 13.97 7.83 -5.81
C LEU A 123 14.92 8.95 -6.30
N TRP A 124 15.98 9.19 -5.50
CA TRP A 124 17.09 10.10 -5.80
C TRP A 124 16.66 11.57 -5.91
N ILE A 125 16.18 12.01 -7.08
CA ILE A 125 15.73 13.41 -7.34
C ILE A 125 14.22 13.54 -7.56
N PHE A 126 13.49 12.45 -7.50
CA PHE A 126 12.05 12.42 -7.77
C PHE A 126 11.25 12.08 -6.51
N GLY A 127 10.21 12.84 -6.26
CA GLY A 127 9.26 12.65 -5.17
C GLY A 127 9.56 13.53 -3.94
N SER A 128 8.63 13.56 -3.01
CA SER A 128 8.78 14.22 -1.71
C SER A 128 8.85 13.16 -0.61
N PRO A 129 9.66 13.37 0.44
CA PRO A 129 9.73 12.44 1.55
C PRO A 129 8.36 12.31 2.23
N TYR A 130 8.02 11.09 2.61
CA TYR A 130 6.74 10.75 3.24
C TYR A 130 6.92 9.75 4.38
N VAL A 131 5.88 9.53 5.14
CA VAL A 131 5.82 8.55 6.23
C VAL A 131 4.54 7.74 6.10
N ASN A 132 4.66 6.42 6.18
CA ASN A 132 3.52 5.52 6.24
C ASN A 132 2.93 5.51 7.66
N VAL A 133 1.64 5.86 7.77
CA VAL A 133 0.97 6.05 9.07
C VAL A 133 0.89 4.75 9.87
N LEU A 134 0.63 3.61 9.22
CA LEU A 134 0.63 2.32 9.91
C LEU A 134 2.01 2.01 10.49
N ARG A 135 3.07 2.17 9.71
CA ARG A 135 4.45 1.87 10.16
C ARG A 135 4.88 2.75 11.32
N ILE A 136 4.63 4.04 11.26
CA ILE A 136 5.02 4.96 12.35
C ILE A 136 4.24 4.68 13.63
N ASN A 137 2.94 4.33 13.55
CA ASN A 137 2.14 3.97 14.70
C ASN A 137 2.60 2.63 15.32
N LEU A 138 2.98 1.66 14.50
CA LEU A 138 3.59 0.43 15.00
C LEU A 138 4.97 0.67 15.65
N ALA A 139 5.75 1.61 15.13
CA ALA A 139 6.99 2.03 15.76
C ALA A 139 6.75 2.67 17.13
N LEU A 140 5.69 3.49 17.29
CA LEU A 140 5.26 4.02 18.58
C LEU A 140 4.87 2.92 19.58
N ILE A 141 4.05 1.96 19.17
CA ILE A 141 3.61 0.84 20.01
C ILE A 141 4.82 0.05 20.51
N ARG A 142 5.78 -0.26 19.63
CA ARG A 142 7.00 -1.00 19.97
C ARG A 142 7.95 -0.21 20.85
N ALA A 143 8.08 1.10 20.66
CA ALA A 143 8.96 1.95 21.43
C ALA A 143 8.41 2.26 22.84
N TYR A 144 7.09 2.32 22.98
CA TYR A 144 6.41 2.72 24.23
C TYR A 144 5.30 1.74 24.64
N PRO A 145 5.62 0.44 24.87
CA PRO A 145 4.60 -0.57 25.16
C PRO A 145 3.80 -0.28 26.45
N SER A 146 4.36 0.46 27.40
CA SER A 146 3.67 0.86 28.63
C SER A 146 2.54 1.86 28.39
N ILE A 147 2.62 2.67 27.33
CA ILE A 147 1.59 3.65 26.95
C ILE A 147 0.54 3.00 26.05
N TYR A 148 0.97 2.12 25.17
CA TYR A 148 0.15 1.47 24.15
C TYR A 148 -0.21 0.02 24.49
N HIS A 149 -0.23 -0.34 25.79
CA HIS A 149 -0.44 -1.73 26.26
C HIS A 149 -1.76 -2.38 25.79
N SER A 150 -2.78 -1.58 25.49
CA SER A 150 -4.05 -2.10 24.97
C SER A 150 -4.00 -2.44 23.46
N PHE A 151 -2.89 -2.12 22.79
CA PHE A 151 -2.68 -2.33 21.36
C PHE A 151 -1.46 -3.23 21.06
N SER A 152 -0.72 -3.64 22.09
CA SER A 152 0.50 -4.45 21.96
C SER A 152 0.22 -5.95 22.03
#